data_6212c4970ca5371f8902460fca2ec5b1
#
_entry.id   6212c4970ca5371f8902460fca2ec5b1
#
_cell.length_a   1.000
_cell.length_b   1.000
_cell.length_c   1.000
_cell.angle_alpha   90.00
_cell.angle_beta   90.00
_cell.angle_gamma   90.00
#
_symmetry.space_group_name_H-M   'P 1'
#
loop_
_entity.id
_entity.type
_entity.pdbx_description
1 polymer ?
#
loop_
_entity_poly.entity_id
_entity_poly.type
_entity_poly.pdbx_seq_one_letter_code
_entity_poly.pdbx_strand_id
1 'polypeptide(L)'
;MIDASEFIFAVRLMNNPDGTCTFENGKIPVLKPMNTTAFWISNKTEEWEKADHPAPRRQYVVTLKGKVRFKVSDGSTFLIEPGFILLAEDVEGEGHSWEIEEGEKWERLYIPIAENAKSFFIPDPK
;
A
#
# COMPACT_ATOMS: atom_id res chain seq x y z
N MET A 1 27.31 -8.24 -0.34
CA MET A 1 26.48 -7.10 -0.76
C MET A 1 25.23 -7.60 -1.48
N ILE A 2 24.07 -7.05 -1.15
CA ILE A 2 22.84 -7.45 -1.79
C ILE A 2 22.63 -6.60 -3.04
N ASP A 3 22.40 -7.26 -4.17
CA ASP A 3 22.11 -6.63 -5.45
C ASP A 3 20.74 -5.94 -5.38
N ALA A 4 20.63 -4.74 -5.95
CA ALA A 4 19.35 -4.01 -6.03
C ALA A 4 18.26 -4.82 -6.73
N SER A 5 18.64 -5.74 -7.66
CA SER A 5 17.68 -6.59 -8.34
C SER A 5 17.04 -7.65 -7.43
N GLU A 6 17.54 -7.81 -6.20
CA GLU A 6 16.97 -8.74 -5.22
C GLU A 6 15.80 -8.13 -4.44
N PHE A 7 15.41 -6.89 -4.77
CA PHE A 7 14.34 -6.18 -4.09
C PHE A 7 13.39 -5.55 -5.10
N ILE A 8 12.14 -5.38 -4.68
CA ILE A 8 11.13 -4.66 -5.44
C ILE A 8 10.73 -3.43 -4.63
N PHE A 9 10.65 -2.27 -5.28
CA PHE A 9 10.22 -1.03 -4.64
C PHE A 9 8.82 -1.17 -4.05
N ALA A 10 8.62 -0.59 -2.87
CA ALA A 10 7.33 -0.61 -2.19
C ALA A 10 7.13 0.68 -1.40
N VAL A 11 5.87 1.04 -1.18
CA VAL A 11 5.47 2.14 -0.31
C VAL A 11 4.61 1.56 0.80
N ARG A 12 4.87 1.96 2.04
CA ARG A 12 4.12 1.48 3.19
C ARG A 12 3.29 2.61 3.79
N LEU A 13 1.99 2.38 3.95
CA LEU A 13 1.11 3.24 4.74
C LEU A 13 1.12 2.72 6.17
N MET A 14 1.21 3.61 7.15
CA MET A 14 1.33 3.22 8.54
C MET A 14 0.70 4.26 9.46
N ASN A 15 0.39 3.84 10.68
CA ASN A 15 -0.14 4.73 11.71
C ASN A 15 0.98 5.31 12.55
N ASN A 16 0.85 6.59 12.89
CA ASN A 16 1.65 7.22 13.94
C ASN A 16 0.97 6.95 15.29
N PRO A 17 1.71 7.07 16.40
CA PRO A 17 1.11 6.88 17.73
C PRO A 17 -0.08 7.77 18.04
N ASP A 18 -0.18 8.96 17.41
CA ASP A 18 -1.29 9.89 17.62
C ASP A 18 -2.53 9.59 16.77
N GLY A 19 -2.53 8.51 16.00
CA GLY A 19 -3.66 8.13 15.15
C GLY A 19 -3.62 8.73 13.75
N THR A 20 -2.63 9.56 13.43
CA THR A 20 -2.48 10.08 12.06
C THR A 20 -1.83 9.03 11.17
N CYS A 21 -2.00 9.20 9.87
CA CYS A 21 -1.46 8.29 8.87
C CYS A 21 -0.25 8.92 8.19
N THR A 22 0.78 8.14 7.96
CA THR A 22 1.96 8.54 7.22
C THR A 22 2.37 7.43 6.26
N PHE A 23 3.36 7.71 5.42
CA PHE A 23 3.91 6.68 4.53
C PHE A 23 5.43 6.75 4.53
N GLU A 24 6.04 5.66 4.11
CA GLU A 24 7.48 5.61 3.89
C GLU A 24 7.77 4.77 2.66
N ASN A 25 8.85 5.13 1.99
CA ASN A 25 9.35 4.36 0.85
C ASN A 25 10.27 3.27 1.33
N GLY A 26 10.34 2.19 0.58
CA GLY A 26 11.22 1.08 0.92
C GLY A 26 11.19 0.02 -0.15
N LYS A 27 11.37 -1.22 0.27
CA LYS A 27 11.51 -2.34 -0.63
C LYS A 27 11.12 -3.64 0.05
N ILE A 28 10.82 -4.63 -0.77
CA ILE A 28 10.49 -5.97 -0.31
C ILE A 28 11.45 -6.93 -1.00
N PRO A 29 12.13 -7.81 -0.26
CA PRO A 29 13.06 -8.77 -0.87
C PRO A 29 12.30 -9.79 -1.73
N VAL A 30 12.90 -10.18 -2.84
CA VAL A 30 12.31 -11.21 -3.71
C VAL A 30 12.44 -12.58 -3.06
N LEU A 31 11.62 -13.52 -3.53
CA LEU A 31 11.70 -14.94 -3.15
C LEU A 31 11.41 -15.20 -1.65
N LYS A 32 10.76 -14.28 -0.96
CA LYS A 32 10.32 -14.49 0.41
C LYS A 32 8.85 -14.86 0.40
N PRO A 33 8.49 -16.12 0.68
CA PRO A 33 7.08 -16.50 0.79
C PRO A 33 6.42 -15.73 1.92
N MET A 34 5.26 -15.17 1.65
CA MET A 34 4.50 -14.40 2.63
C MET A 34 3.20 -15.14 2.95
N ASN A 35 2.86 -15.18 4.23
CA ASN A 35 1.62 -15.82 4.65
C ASN A 35 0.46 -14.87 4.37
N THR A 36 -0.42 -15.30 3.47
CA THR A 36 -1.59 -14.54 3.06
C THR A 36 -2.83 -15.40 3.23
N THR A 37 -3.99 -14.77 3.35
CA THR A 37 -5.23 -15.50 3.57
C THR A 37 -6.03 -15.72 2.30
N ALA A 38 -5.86 -14.82 1.33
CA ALA A 38 -6.62 -14.85 0.09
C ALA A 38 -5.99 -13.86 -0.88
N PHE A 39 -6.57 -13.73 -2.07
CA PHE A 39 -6.38 -12.55 -2.89
C PHE A 39 -7.62 -12.36 -3.75
N TRP A 40 -7.83 -11.13 -4.20
CA TRP A 40 -8.88 -10.85 -5.18
C TRP A 40 -8.48 -9.65 -6.04
N ILE A 41 -9.18 -9.51 -7.15
CA ILE A 41 -8.95 -8.46 -8.13
C ILE A 41 -10.14 -7.50 -8.06
N SER A 42 -9.87 -6.19 -8.17
CA SER A 42 -10.93 -5.20 -8.21
C SER A 42 -10.61 -4.10 -9.22
N ASN A 43 -11.66 -3.56 -9.83
CA ASN A 43 -11.62 -2.32 -10.59
C ASN A 43 -12.76 -1.40 -10.16
N LYS A 44 -13.37 -1.67 -8.99
CA LYS A 44 -14.49 -0.89 -8.47
C LYS A 44 -14.00 0.12 -7.44
N THR A 45 -14.68 1.25 -7.35
CA THR A 45 -14.42 2.27 -6.34
C THR A 45 -15.70 2.50 -5.55
N GLU A 46 -15.63 2.31 -4.24
CA GLU A 46 -16.71 2.64 -3.33
C GLU A 46 -16.55 4.08 -2.87
N GLU A 47 -17.66 4.76 -2.57
CA GLU A 47 -17.59 6.15 -2.15
C GLU A 47 -16.75 6.36 -0.89
N TRP A 48 -16.81 5.41 0.07
CA TRP A 48 -16.02 5.52 1.30
C TRP A 48 -14.51 5.48 1.04
N GLU A 49 -14.08 4.87 -0.06
CA GLU A 49 -12.67 4.78 -0.39
C GLU A 49 -12.07 6.12 -0.81
N LYS A 50 -12.90 7.06 -1.28
CA LYS A 50 -12.46 8.39 -1.71
C LYS A 50 -12.28 9.34 -0.54
N ALA A 51 -12.96 9.08 0.58
CA ALA A 51 -12.80 9.86 1.80
C ALA A 51 -11.68 9.27 2.64
N ASP A 52 -11.18 10.03 3.61
CA ASP A 52 -10.16 9.50 4.51
C ASP A 52 -10.67 8.27 5.23
N HIS A 53 -9.92 7.19 5.17
CA HIS A 53 -10.29 5.93 5.81
C HIS A 53 -9.04 5.11 6.10
N PRO A 54 -9.01 4.36 7.22
CA PRO A 54 -7.91 3.43 7.46
C PRO A 54 -8.05 2.20 6.57
N ALA A 55 -6.96 1.49 6.38
CA ALA A 55 -7.00 0.22 5.67
C ALA A 55 -7.88 -0.75 6.46
N PRO A 56 -8.79 -1.49 5.80
CA PRO A 56 -9.66 -2.43 6.50
C PRO A 56 -8.90 -3.61 7.12
N ARG A 57 -7.70 -3.87 6.64
CA ARG A 57 -6.81 -4.93 7.12
C ARG A 57 -5.40 -4.67 6.63
N ARG A 58 -4.41 -5.32 7.25
CA ARG A 58 -3.05 -5.29 6.70
C ARG A 58 -3.05 -6.06 5.39
N GLN A 59 -2.57 -5.41 4.34
CA GLN A 59 -2.61 -6.03 3.01
C GLN A 59 -1.60 -5.41 2.06
N TYR A 60 -1.20 -6.22 1.08
CA TYR A 60 -0.52 -5.70 -0.10
C TYR A 60 -1.55 -5.30 -1.13
N VAL A 61 -1.26 -4.24 -1.87
CA VAL A 61 -2.06 -3.84 -3.03
C VAL A 61 -1.12 -3.72 -4.21
N VAL A 62 -1.39 -4.49 -5.24
CA VAL A 62 -0.56 -4.52 -6.45
C VAL A 62 -1.35 -3.91 -7.58
N THR A 63 -0.84 -2.82 -8.13
CA THR A 63 -1.52 -2.10 -9.22
C THR A 63 -1.23 -2.76 -10.55
N LEU A 64 -2.29 -3.06 -11.28
CA LEU A 64 -2.20 -3.64 -12.61
C LEU A 64 -2.38 -2.59 -13.69
N LYS A 65 -3.25 -1.59 -13.45
CA LYS A 65 -3.53 -0.54 -14.41
C LYS A 65 -4.02 0.71 -13.69
N GLY A 66 -3.67 1.88 -14.22
CA GLY A 66 -4.07 3.15 -13.65
C GLY A 66 -2.95 3.80 -12.84
N LYS A 67 -3.11 5.09 -12.60
CA LYS A 67 -2.19 5.86 -11.76
C LYS A 67 -3.03 6.53 -10.69
N VAL A 68 -2.68 6.32 -9.43
CA VAL A 68 -3.49 6.74 -8.29
C VAL A 68 -2.62 7.55 -7.33
N ARG A 69 -3.13 8.70 -6.91
CA ARG A 69 -2.47 9.56 -5.93
C ARG A 69 -3.08 9.31 -4.57
N PHE A 70 -2.26 8.93 -3.63
CA PHE A 70 -2.64 8.75 -2.22
C PHE A 70 -2.27 9.98 -1.42
N LYS A 71 -3.08 10.30 -0.42
CA LYS A 71 -2.82 11.41 0.49
C LYS A 71 -2.93 10.93 1.93
N VAL A 72 -1.98 11.35 2.76
CA VAL A 72 -1.94 11.00 4.18
C VAL A 72 -2.25 12.24 5.04
N SER A 73 -2.24 12.07 6.37
CA SER A 73 -2.78 13.06 7.31
C SER A 73 -2.16 14.45 7.24
N ASP A 74 -0.85 14.55 6.96
CA ASP A 74 -0.19 15.86 6.87
C ASP A 74 -0.31 16.53 5.51
N GLY A 75 -1.09 15.95 4.60
CA GLY A 75 -1.26 16.46 3.25
C GLY A 75 -0.24 15.94 2.26
N SER A 76 0.77 15.21 2.70
CA SER A 76 1.74 14.60 1.80
C SER A 76 1.08 13.57 0.90
N THR A 77 1.59 13.45 -0.32
CA THR A 77 1.04 12.54 -1.31
C THR A 77 2.12 11.65 -1.91
N PHE A 78 1.69 10.55 -2.49
CA PHE A 78 2.57 9.71 -3.30
C PHE A 78 1.75 9.06 -4.41
N LEU A 79 2.44 8.67 -5.47
CA LEU A 79 1.80 8.03 -6.63
C LEU A 79 2.02 6.53 -6.58
N ILE A 80 0.97 5.81 -6.94
CA ILE A 80 1.02 4.36 -7.15
C ILE A 80 0.65 4.10 -8.61
N GLU A 81 1.45 3.29 -9.29
CA GLU A 81 1.24 2.92 -10.69
C GLU A 81 1.74 1.49 -10.91
N PRO A 82 1.49 0.90 -12.09
CA PRO A 82 1.95 -0.46 -12.35
C PRO A 82 3.44 -0.63 -12.07
N GLY A 83 3.78 -1.72 -11.37
CA GLY A 83 5.15 -1.97 -10.94
C GLY A 83 5.44 -1.57 -9.50
N PHE A 84 4.52 -0.84 -8.87
CA PHE A 84 4.66 -0.41 -7.48
C PHE A 84 3.84 -1.35 -6.58
N ILE A 85 4.39 -1.68 -5.43
CA ILE A 85 3.66 -2.44 -4.41
C ILE A 85 3.33 -1.51 -3.26
N LEU A 86 2.06 -1.48 -2.87
CA LEU A 86 1.62 -0.74 -1.71
C LEU A 86 1.40 -1.73 -0.56
N LEU A 87 2.00 -1.43 0.59
CA LEU A 87 1.74 -2.18 1.82
C LEU A 87 0.89 -1.30 2.71
N ALA A 88 -0.37 -1.66 2.91
CA ALA A 88 -1.30 -0.90 3.73
C ALA A 88 -1.33 -1.49 5.13
N GLU A 89 -0.79 -0.74 6.10
CA GLU A 89 -0.79 -1.12 7.50
C GLU A 89 -1.39 -0.04 8.40
N ASP A 90 -2.03 0.97 7.83
CA ASP A 90 -2.70 2.05 8.55
C ASP A 90 -4.12 1.62 8.94
N VAL A 91 -4.22 0.62 9.79
CA VAL A 91 -5.50 -0.04 10.09
C VAL A 91 -6.34 0.68 11.14
N GLU A 92 -5.86 1.78 11.67
CA GLU A 92 -6.54 2.56 12.70
C GLU A 92 -6.47 4.05 12.41
N GLY A 93 -7.28 4.84 13.11
CA GLY A 93 -7.19 6.29 13.09
C GLY A 93 -7.70 6.93 11.79
N GLU A 94 -7.05 8.03 11.41
CA GLU A 94 -7.51 8.86 10.28
C GLU A 94 -7.43 8.16 8.93
N GLY A 95 -6.37 7.37 8.73
CA GLY A 95 -6.18 6.69 7.46
C GLY A 95 -5.77 7.63 6.34
N HIS A 96 -6.04 7.19 5.12
CA HIS A 96 -5.62 7.86 3.89
C HIS A 96 -6.80 8.05 2.95
N SER A 97 -6.60 8.85 1.92
CA SER A 97 -7.54 8.97 0.80
C SER A 97 -6.78 8.75 -0.50
N TRP A 98 -7.50 8.53 -1.59
CA TRP A 98 -6.86 8.41 -2.89
C TRP A 98 -7.79 8.86 -4.00
N GLU A 99 -7.20 9.23 -5.13
CA GLU A 99 -7.94 9.57 -6.34
C GLU A 99 -7.19 9.06 -7.56
N ILE A 100 -7.92 8.76 -8.61
CA ILE A 100 -7.33 8.30 -9.86
C ILE A 100 -6.80 9.52 -10.61
N GLU A 101 -5.51 9.55 -10.92
CA GLU A 101 -4.88 10.62 -11.67
C GLU A 101 -4.89 10.38 -13.16
N GLU A 102 -4.68 9.13 -13.58
CA GLU A 102 -4.71 8.75 -14.99
C GLU A 102 -5.46 7.45 -15.16
N GLY A 103 -6.29 7.39 -16.20
CA GLY A 103 -7.11 6.24 -16.50
C GLY A 103 -8.52 6.38 -15.94
N GLU A 104 -9.40 5.50 -16.34
CA GLU A 104 -10.80 5.52 -15.90
C GLU A 104 -11.01 4.68 -14.65
N LYS A 105 -10.16 3.69 -14.44
CA LYS A 105 -10.29 2.74 -13.34
C LYS A 105 -8.93 2.39 -12.79
N TRP A 106 -8.91 2.03 -11.54
CA TRP A 106 -7.72 1.51 -10.89
C TRP A 106 -7.89 0.00 -10.76
N GLU A 107 -7.21 -0.76 -11.62
CA GLU A 107 -7.23 -2.23 -11.57
C GLU A 107 -6.11 -2.68 -10.64
N ARG A 108 -6.46 -3.48 -9.64
CA ARG A 108 -5.51 -3.88 -8.62
C ARG A 108 -5.85 -5.22 -7.99
N LEU A 109 -4.82 -5.83 -7.41
CA LEU A 109 -4.93 -7.02 -6.58
C LEU A 109 -4.86 -6.61 -5.12
N TYR A 110 -5.73 -7.19 -4.31
CA TYR A 110 -5.66 -7.11 -2.85
C TYR A 110 -5.18 -8.44 -2.31
N ILE A 111 -4.16 -8.41 -1.45
CA ILE A 111 -3.57 -9.61 -0.87
C ILE A 111 -3.48 -9.40 0.65
N PRO A 112 -4.50 -9.83 1.40
CA PRO A 112 -4.47 -9.70 2.86
C PRO A 112 -3.32 -10.51 3.46
N ILE A 113 -2.66 -9.91 4.46
CA ILE A 113 -1.57 -10.56 5.18
C ILE A 113 -2.19 -11.34 6.35
N ALA A 114 -1.76 -12.59 6.54
CA ALA A 114 -2.24 -13.41 7.63
C ALA A 114 -1.90 -12.75 8.98
N GLU A 115 -2.76 -12.96 9.98
CA GLU A 115 -2.55 -12.40 11.31
C GLU A 115 -1.17 -12.77 11.83
N ASN A 116 -0.44 -11.77 12.36
CA ASN A 116 0.91 -11.91 12.91
C ASN A 116 1.99 -12.31 11.89
N ALA A 117 1.66 -12.34 10.60
CA ALA A 117 2.65 -12.64 9.57
C ALA A 117 3.53 -11.42 9.30
N LYS A 118 4.77 -11.66 8.88
CA LYS A 118 5.72 -10.60 8.54
C LYS A 118 5.46 -10.10 7.13
N SER A 119 5.59 -8.79 6.94
CA SER A 119 5.48 -8.18 5.62
C SER A 119 6.79 -8.20 4.85
N PHE A 120 7.91 -8.37 5.56
CA PHE A 120 9.28 -8.29 5.01
C PHE A 120 9.64 -6.91 4.44
N PHE A 121 8.83 -5.90 4.68
CA PHE A 121 9.11 -4.54 4.21
C PHE A 121 10.37 -3.99 4.91
N ILE A 122 11.25 -3.38 4.11
CA ILE A 122 12.48 -2.77 4.60
C ILE A 122 12.42 -1.29 4.23
N PRO A 123 12.29 -0.38 5.21
CA PRO A 123 12.23 1.05 4.90
C PRO A 123 13.56 1.55 4.35
N ASP A 124 13.49 2.56 3.48
CA ASP A 124 14.68 3.23 3.00
C ASP A 124 15.37 3.97 4.16
N PRO A 125 16.70 4.10 4.13
CA PRO A 125 17.42 4.90 5.13
C PRO A 125 16.93 6.34 5.12
N LYS A 126 16.85 6.93 6.30
CA LYS A 126 16.48 8.34 6.46
C LYS A 126 17.71 9.23 6.40
#